data_df97e3792c057b9ac6718fb16d127dad
#
_entry.id   df97e3792c057b9ac6718fb16d127dad
#
_cell.length_a   1.000
_cell.length_b   1.000
_cell.length_c   1.000
_cell.angle_alpha   90.00
_cell.angle_beta   90.00
_cell.angle_gamma   90.00
#
_symmetry.space_group_name_H-M   'P 1'
#
loop_
_entity.id
_entity.type
_entity.pdbx_description
1 polymer ?
#
loop_
_entity_poly.entity_id
_entity_poly.type
_entity_poly.pdbx_seq_one_letter_code
_entity_poly.pdbx_strand_id
1 'polypeptide(L)'
;YEIGVRLVGSEMCIRDRDVADAVTEENLTEAIDFVKNFAKATGSIIAVTGAIDLVSDGEHCYVIRNGKAQMGKITGTGCQLSGLMTAYITANPKHMLEAAAAAVCVMGVAGEIGYAHLQSYEGNATYRNRIIDAIANMDAETLEREANYELY
;
A
#
# COMPACT_ATOMS: atom_id res chain seq x y z
N TYR A 1 -4.88 22.68 12.06
CA TYR A 1 -3.83 23.19 11.16
C TYR A 1 -2.47 22.61 11.53
N GLU A 2 -2.09 22.66 12.80
CA GLU A 2 -0.85 22.06 13.27
C GLU A 2 -0.83 20.53 13.12
N ILE A 3 -1.96 19.87 13.23
CA ILE A 3 -2.10 18.44 13.02
C ILE A 3 -1.85 18.07 11.56
N GLY A 4 -2.39 18.84 10.63
CA GLY A 4 -2.16 18.63 9.20
C GLY A 4 -0.69 18.84 8.79
N VAL A 5 -0.03 19.85 9.35
CA VAL A 5 1.40 20.11 9.12
C VAL A 5 2.27 19.01 9.73
N ARG A 6 1.90 18.49 10.88
CA ARG A 6 2.61 17.36 11.52
C ARG A 6 2.48 16.07 10.73
N LEU A 7 1.29 15.76 10.24
CA LEU A 7 1.06 14.59 9.40
C LEU A 7 1.90 14.65 8.14
N VAL A 8 1.84 15.77 7.43
CA VAL A 8 2.66 15.97 6.20
C VAL A 8 4.16 15.99 6.53
N GLY A 9 4.56 16.60 7.62
CA GLY A 9 5.98 16.72 7.99
C GLY A 9 6.58 15.44 8.54
N SER A 10 5.84 14.71 9.38
CA SER A 10 6.40 13.55 10.09
C SER A 10 6.26 12.23 9.34
N GLU A 11 5.24 12.08 8.51
CA GLU A 11 4.91 10.79 7.91
C GLU A 11 5.31 10.68 6.44
N MET A 12 5.29 11.78 5.71
CA MET A 12 5.64 11.76 4.29
C MET A 12 7.06 12.23 3.96
N CYS A 13 7.65 13.13 4.75
CA CYS A 13 8.91 13.77 4.37
C CYS A 13 10.07 13.50 5.33
N ILE A 14 9.82 13.19 6.61
CA ILE A 14 10.89 13.09 7.61
C ILE A 14 11.31 11.63 7.87
N ARG A 15 10.48 10.67 7.48
CA ARG A 15 10.76 9.24 7.63
C ARG A 15 10.82 8.52 6.29
N ASP A 16 11.34 9.21 5.29
CA ASP A 16 11.83 8.53 4.11
C ASP A 16 13.03 7.69 4.54
N ARG A 17 12.72 6.47 4.95
CA ARG A 17 13.74 5.52 5.36
C ARG A 17 14.40 4.96 4.14
N ASP A 18 15.70 4.87 4.22
CA ASP A 18 16.55 4.26 3.21
C ASP A 18 16.05 2.84 2.87
N VAL A 19 16.26 2.42 1.64
CA VAL A 19 15.92 1.08 1.12
C VAL A 19 16.45 -0.05 2.04
N ALA A 20 17.42 0.23 2.89
CA ALA A 20 17.96 -0.68 3.90
C ALA A 20 16.94 -1.13 4.97
N ASP A 21 15.87 -0.34 5.19
CA ASP A 21 14.82 -0.65 6.16
C ASP A 21 13.55 -1.26 5.50
N ALA A 22 13.63 -1.66 4.25
CA ALA A 22 12.51 -2.29 3.54
C ALA A 22 12.12 -3.62 4.22
N VAL A 23 10.82 -3.88 4.28
CA VAL A 23 10.30 -5.18 4.72
C VAL A 23 10.66 -6.23 3.67
N THR A 24 11.33 -7.28 4.10
CA THR A 24 11.74 -8.42 3.29
C THR A 24 11.30 -9.73 3.96
N GLU A 25 11.36 -10.84 3.24
CA GLU A 25 11.03 -12.15 3.85
C GLU A 25 11.96 -12.51 5.03
N GLU A 26 13.18 -12.00 5.02
CA GLU A 26 14.19 -12.28 6.08
C GLU A 26 13.85 -11.58 7.40
N ASN A 27 13.29 -10.37 7.35
CA ASN A 27 12.94 -9.58 8.54
C ASN A 27 11.42 -9.49 8.78
N LEU A 28 10.62 -10.30 8.08
CA LEU A 28 9.16 -10.19 8.07
C LEU A 28 8.55 -10.30 9.47
N THR A 29 8.97 -11.28 10.26
CA THR A 29 8.46 -11.49 11.62
C THR A 29 8.70 -10.29 12.52
N GLU A 30 9.91 -9.75 12.49
CA GLU A 30 10.28 -8.56 13.28
C GLU A 30 9.49 -7.32 12.82
N ALA A 31 9.30 -7.19 11.50
CA ALA A 31 8.53 -6.10 10.92
C ALA A 31 7.04 -6.17 11.32
N ILE A 32 6.43 -7.37 11.31
CA ILE A 32 5.05 -7.60 11.77
C ILE A 32 4.92 -7.19 13.24
N ASP A 33 5.81 -7.66 14.09
CA ASP A 33 5.79 -7.35 15.53
C ASP A 33 5.96 -5.84 15.77
N PHE A 34 6.86 -5.20 15.04
CA PHE A 34 7.05 -3.75 15.11
C PHE A 34 5.78 -2.99 14.72
N VAL A 35 5.17 -3.31 13.57
CA VAL A 35 3.98 -2.61 13.07
C VAL A 35 2.79 -2.83 14.00
N LYS A 36 2.58 -4.06 14.51
CA LYS A 36 1.52 -4.37 15.50
C LYS A 36 1.72 -3.57 16.79
N ASN A 37 2.93 -3.52 17.32
CA ASN A 37 3.23 -2.75 18.53
C ASN A 37 3.04 -1.25 18.32
N PHE A 38 3.44 -0.74 17.16
CA PHE A 38 3.27 0.67 16.81
C PHE A 38 1.78 1.03 16.65
N ALA A 39 1.00 0.18 15.99
CA ALA A 39 -0.45 0.34 15.87
C ALA A 39 -1.13 0.38 17.24
N LYS A 40 -0.78 -0.56 18.16
CA LYS A 40 -1.26 -0.55 19.54
C LYS A 40 -0.91 0.73 20.31
N ALA A 41 0.33 1.15 20.20
CA ALA A 41 0.83 2.33 20.92
C ALA A 41 0.16 3.64 20.45
N THR A 42 -0.22 3.71 19.18
CA THR A 42 -0.87 4.89 18.59
C THR A 42 -2.38 4.82 18.59
N GLY A 43 -2.97 3.64 18.79
CA GLY A 43 -4.40 3.40 18.63
C GLY A 43 -4.89 3.63 17.21
N SER A 44 -4.03 3.38 16.21
CA SER A 44 -4.29 3.69 14.81
C SER A 44 -4.01 2.48 13.93
N ILE A 45 -4.69 2.39 12.79
CA ILE A 45 -4.29 1.45 11.73
C ILE A 45 -3.05 2.01 11.05
N ILE A 46 -2.02 1.19 10.99
CA ILE A 46 -0.72 1.54 10.40
C ILE A 46 -0.54 0.75 9.11
N ALA A 47 -0.20 1.46 8.04
CA ALA A 47 0.20 0.87 6.78
C ALA A 47 1.67 1.23 6.49
N VAL A 48 2.50 0.22 6.32
CA VAL A 48 3.91 0.35 5.89
C VAL A 48 4.02 -0.24 4.51
N THR A 49 4.44 0.56 3.54
CA THR A 49 4.52 0.14 2.14
C THR A 49 5.96 0.04 1.66
N GLY A 50 6.24 -0.98 0.85
CA GLY A 50 7.59 -1.27 0.35
C GLY A 50 7.63 -2.39 -0.68
N ALA A 51 8.56 -3.30 -0.50
CA ALA A 51 8.62 -4.54 -1.31
C ALA A 51 7.56 -5.56 -0.83
N ILE A 52 7.31 -5.58 0.47
CA ILE A 52 6.19 -6.25 1.11
C ILE A 52 5.46 -5.19 1.91
N ASP A 53 4.15 -5.10 1.75
CA ASP A 53 3.32 -4.14 2.45
C ASP A 53 2.71 -4.75 3.70
N LEU A 54 2.66 -3.99 4.80
CA LEU A 54 2.07 -4.41 6.06
C LEU A 54 0.95 -3.45 6.44
N VAL A 55 -0.22 -3.98 6.84
CA VAL A 55 -1.34 -3.17 7.35
C VAL A 55 -1.84 -3.78 8.65
N SER A 56 -1.80 -3.04 9.75
CA SER A 56 -2.13 -3.58 11.08
C SER A 56 -2.95 -2.61 11.92
N ASP A 57 -3.86 -3.16 12.73
CA ASP A 57 -4.58 -2.49 13.81
C ASP A 57 -3.97 -2.72 15.19
N GLY A 58 -2.90 -3.54 15.24
CA GLY A 58 -2.22 -3.96 16.46
C GLY A 58 -2.59 -5.36 16.95
N GLU A 59 -3.76 -5.89 16.59
CA GLU A 59 -4.13 -7.29 16.88
C GLU A 59 -3.87 -8.18 15.67
N HIS A 60 -4.20 -7.70 14.48
CA HIS A 60 -4.03 -8.36 13.22
C HIS A 60 -3.06 -7.61 12.33
N CYS A 61 -2.40 -8.32 11.43
CA CYS A 61 -1.52 -7.73 10.43
C CYS A 61 -1.71 -8.44 9.08
N TYR A 62 -2.14 -7.67 8.08
CA TYR A 62 -2.11 -8.12 6.69
C TYR A 62 -0.71 -7.94 6.13
N VAL A 63 -0.17 -9.00 5.55
CA VAL A 63 1.08 -9.02 4.79
C VAL A 63 0.72 -9.15 3.32
N ILE A 64 1.03 -8.15 2.51
CA ILE A 64 0.59 -8.05 1.12
C ILE A 64 1.81 -8.06 0.21
N ARG A 65 1.82 -8.92 -0.80
CA ARG A 65 2.95 -9.12 -1.71
C ARG A 65 2.64 -8.72 -3.16
N ASN A 66 1.53 -8.03 -3.37
CA ASN A 66 1.22 -7.48 -4.69
C ASN A 66 2.08 -6.27 -5.02
N GLY A 67 2.36 -6.10 -6.29
CA GLY A 67 3.08 -4.96 -6.82
C GLY A 67 4.27 -5.34 -7.67
N LYS A 68 4.87 -4.33 -8.28
CA LYS A 68 6.06 -4.46 -9.11
C LYS A 68 7.11 -3.42 -8.70
N ALA A 69 8.38 -3.82 -8.64
CA ALA A 69 9.49 -2.91 -8.31
C ALA A 69 9.53 -1.65 -9.21
N GLN A 70 9.01 -1.74 -10.44
CA GLN A 70 8.91 -0.62 -11.36
C GLN A 70 7.97 0.48 -10.89
N MET A 71 7.02 0.20 -9.99
CA MET A 71 6.14 1.21 -9.38
C MET A 71 6.96 2.25 -8.59
N GLY A 72 8.07 1.86 -7.99
CA GLY A 72 8.99 2.77 -7.30
C GLY A 72 9.64 3.82 -8.19
N LYS A 73 9.61 3.64 -9.52
CA LYS A 73 10.10 4.63 -10.50
C LYS A 73 9.05 5.67 -10.90
N ILE A 74 7.82 5.53 -10.41
CA ILE A 74 6.71 6.42 -10.74
C ILE A 74 6.49 7.38 -9.57
N THR A 75 6.62 8.67 -9.83
CA THR A 75 6.30 9.68 -8.83
C THR A 75 4.79 9.72 -8.57
N GLY A 76 4.41 9.67 -7.29
CA GLY A 76 3.05 9.88 -6.84
C GLY A 76 2.21 8.62 -6.60
N THR A 77 2.76 7.41 -6.75
CA THR A 77 2.05 6.15 -6.42
C THR A 77 1.63 6.11 -4.96
N GLY A 78 2.49 6.53 -4.03
CA GLY A 78 2.17 6.62 -2.62
C GLY A 78 1.04 7.63 -2.33
N CYS A 79 1.02 8.78 -3.00
CA CYS A 79 -0.05 9.77 -2.87
C CYS A 79 -1.38 9.22 -3.41
N GLN A 80 -1.34 8.46 -4.51
CA GLN A 80 -2.52 7.79 -5.06
C GLN A 80 -3.05 6.75 -4.10
N LEU A 81 -2.17 5.94 -3.50
CA LEU A 81 -2.54 4.96 -2.48
C LEU A 81 -3.19 5.62 -1.27
N SER A 82 -2.65 6.74 -0.77
CA SER A 82 -3.25 7.48 0.35
C SER A 82 -4.68 7.94 0.04
N GLY A 83 -4.91 8.44 -1.18
CA GLY A 83 -6.25 8.81 -1.65
C GLY A 83 -7.18 7.61 -1.73
N LEU A 84 -6.70 6.49 -2.27
CA LEU A 84 -7.45 5.24 -2.39
C LEU A 84 -7.82 4.68 -1.01
N MET A 85 -6.87 4.60 -0.07
CA MET A 85 -7.10 4.18 1.30
C MET A 85 -8.15 5.06 1.99
N THR A 86 -8.08 6.38 1.82
CA THR A 86 -9.06 7.30 2.38
C THR A 86 -10.46 7.00 1.86
N ALA A 87 -10.61 6.75 0.56
CA ALA A 87 -11.89 6.40 -0.04
C ALA A 87 -12.44 5.08 0.50
N TYR A 88 -11.59 4.03 0.54
CA TYR A 88 -11.98 2.71 1.02
C TYR A 88 -12.38 2.70 2.49
N ILE A 89 -11.59 3.33 3.36
CA ILE A 89 -11.86 3.42 4.80
C ILE A 89 -13.12 4.24 5.05
N THR A 90 -13.31 5.35 4.34
CA THR A 90 -14.51 6.18 4.50
C THR A 90 -15.78 5.45 4.09
N ALA A 91 -15.71 4.63 3.04
CA ALA A 91 -16.82 3.80 2.58
C ALA A 91 -17.12 2.61 3.52
N ASN A 92 -16.13 2.17 4.33
CA ASN A 92 -16.23 0.98 5.18
C ASN A 92 -15.83 1.27 6.64
N PRO A 93 -16.51 2.17 7.36
CA PRO A 93 -16.10 2.63 8.68
C PRO A 93 -16.14 1.56 9.77
N LYS A 94 -16.82 0.43 9.53
CA LYS A 94 -16.90 -0.71 10.46
C LYS A 94 -15.83 -1.77 10.22
N HIS A 95 -15.14 -1.71 9.09
CA HIS A 95 -14.13 -2.67 8.63
C HIS A 95 -12.91 -1.92 8.09
N MET A 96 -12.38 -1.01 8.92
CA MET A 96 -11.31 -0.10 8.47
C MET A 96 -9.99 -0.82 8.17
N LEU A 97 -9.65 -1.87 8.92
CA LEU A 97 -8.44 -2.65 8.69
C LEU A 97 -8.49 -3.35 7.33
N GLU A 98 -9.59 -4.08 7.08
CA GLU A 98 -9.81 -4.79 5.82
C GLU A 98 -9.89 -3.82 4.64
N ALA A 99 -10.52 -2.66 4.83
CA ALA A 99 -10.61 -1.62 3.82
C ALA A 99 -9.22 -1.04 3.47
N ALA A 100 -8.38 -0.81 4.48
CA ALA A 100 -7.01 -0.35 4.27
C ALA A 100 -6.17 -1.41 3.53
N ALA A 101 -6.25 -2.68 3.94
CA ALA A 101 -5.56 -3.78 3.29
C ALA A 101 -6.04 -3.97 1.84
N ALA A 102 -7.36 -3.90 1.60
CA ALA A 102 -7.92 -3.98 0.25
C ALA A 102 -7.42 -2.85 -0.65
N ALA A 103 -7.31 -1.62 -0.16
CA ALA A 103 -6.76 -0.51 -0.93
C ALA A 103 -5.30 -0.74 -1.33
N VAL A 104 -4.49 -1.32 -0.45
CA VAL A 104 -3.10 -1.70 -0.74
C VAL A 104 -3.05 -2.81 -1.80
N CYS A 105 -3.86 -3.86 -1.65
CA CYS A 105 -3.98 -4.93 -2.65
C CYS A 105 -4.39 -4.37 -4.03
N VAL A 106 -5.42 -3.52 -4.08
CA VAL A 106 -5.88 -2.90 -5.34
C VAL A 106 -4.75 -2.12 -6.02
N MET A 107 -3.98 -1.34 -5.26
CA MET A 107 -2.85 -0.59 -5.81
C MET A 107 -1.77 -1.53 -6.35
N GLY A 108 -1.42 -2.58 -5.62
CA GLY A 108 -0.43 -3.57 -6.04
C GLY A 108 -0.86 -4.34 -7.29
N VAL A 109 -2.09 -4.88 -7.29
CA VAL A 109 -2.67 -5.59 -8.45
C VAL A 109 -2.77 -4.68 -9.66
N ALA A 110 -3.20 -3.43 -9.49
CA ALA A 110 -3.24 -2.46 -10.58
C ALA A 110 -1.84 -2.18 -11.15
N GLY A 111 -0.82 -2.14 -10.28
CA GLY A 111 0.58 -2.06 -10.70
C GLY A 111 1.02 -3.25 -11.55
N GLU A 112 0.63 -4.46 -11.17
CA GLU A 112 0.93 -5.69 -11.91
C GLU A 112 0.22 -5.71 -13.27
N ILE A 113 -1.07 -5.42 -13.29
CA ILE A 113 -1.88 -5.32 -14.53
C ILE A 113 -1.30 -4.25 -15.45
N GLY A 114 -1.05 -3.04 -14.92
CA GLY A 114 -0.51 -1.94 -15.71
C GLY A 114 0.85 -2.27 -16.32
N TYR A 115 1.72 -2.97 -15.57
CA TYR A 115 3.03 -3.40 -16.05
C TYR A 115 2.93 -4.47 -17.14
N ALA A 116 2.04 -5.45 -16.97
CA ALA A 116 1.84 -6.53 -17.93
C ALA A 116 1.41 -6.02 -19.31
N HIS A 117 0.77 -4.86 -19.38
CA HIS A 117 0.30 -4.25 -20.62
C HIS A 117 1.29 -3.24 -21.25
N LEU A 118 2.45 -2.98 -20.59
CA LEU A 118 3.47 -2.08 -21.13
C LEU A 118 4.13 -2.66 -22.39
N GLN A 119 4.31 -1.80 -23.39
CA GLN A 119 5.11 -2.11 -24.57
C GLN A 119 6.56 -1.72 -24.33
N SER A 120 7.47 -2.30 -25.09
CA SER A 120 8.92 -2.13 -24.92
C SER A 120 9.43 -0.69 -25.04
N TYR A 121 8.68 0.16 -25.72
CA TYR A 121 9.02 1.60 -25.93
C TYR A 121 8.25 2.55 -25.00
N GLU A 122 7.36 2.03 -24.16
CA GLU A 122 6.59 2.83 -23.21
C GLU A 122 7.37 3.03 -21.90
N GLY A 123 7.16 4.17 -21.26
CA GLY A 123 7.87 4.57 -20.04
C GLY A 123 6.94 4.84 -18.87
N ASN A 124 7.50 5.50 -17.86
CA ASN A 124 6.83 5.75 -16.57
C ASN A 124 5.50 6.50 -16.69
N ALA A 125 5.36 7.42 -17.66
CA ALA A 125 4.11 8.18 -17.85
C ALA A 125 2.97 7.26 -18.29
N THR A 126 3.22 6.39 -19.26
CA THR A 126 2.24 5.39 -19.73
C THR A 126 1.95 4.40 -18.60
N TYR A 127 2.96 3.92 -17.90
CA TYR A 127 2.77 3.00 -16.79
C TYR A 127 1.86 3.58 -15.70
N ARG A 128 2.11 4.84 -15.29
CA ARG A 128 1.25 5.53 -14.33
C ARG A 128 -0.21 5.59 -14.80
N ASN A 129 -0.44 5.93 -16.05
CA ASN A 129 -1.79 5.99 -16.60
C ASN A 129 -2.46 4.60 -16.62
N ARG A 130 -1.71 3.55 -16.96
CA ARG A 130 -2.21 2.17 -16.93
C ARG A 130 -2.57 1.68 -15.52
N ILE A 131 -1.84 2.13 -14.49
CA ILE A 131 -2.22 1.87 -13.08
C ILE A 131 -3.56 2.53 -12.77
N ILE A 132 -3.75 3.79 -13.15
CA ILE A 132 -5.00 4.53 -12.94
C ILE A 132 -6.16 3.84 -13.67
N ASP A 133 -5.97 3.44 -14.92
CA ASP A 133 -6.96 2.72 -15.71
C ASP A 133 -7.29 1.36 -15.09
N ALA A 134 -6.28 0.64 -14.58
CA ALA A 134 -6.48 -0.64 -13.91
C ALA A 134 -7.28 -0.48 -12.60
N ILE A 135 -7.02 0.56 -11.81
CA ILE A 135 -7.82 0.88 -10.61
C ILE A 135 -9.28 1.18 -11.00
N ALA A 136 -9.48 1.98 -12.06
CA ALA A 136 -10.83 2.35 -12.50
C ALA A 136 -11.65 1.15 -13.01
N ASN A 137 -10.99 0.11 -13.52
CA ASN A 137 -11.61 -1.10 -14.04
C ASN A 137 -11.54 -2.29 -13.07
N MET A 138 -11.05 -2.08 -11.85
CA MET A 138 -10.93 -3.16 -10.85
C MET A 138 -12.32 -3.60 -10.40
N ASP A 139 -12.58 -4.89 -10.52
CA ASP A 139 -13.76 -5.52 -9.96
C ASP A 139 -13.39 -6.54 -8.87
N ALA A 140 -14.41 -7.02 -8.16
CA ALA A 140 -14.22 -7.95 -7.06
C ALA A 140 -13.60 -9.28 -7.52
N GLU A 141 -14.00 -9.79 -8.67
CA GLU A 141 -13.49 -11.06 -9.22
C GLU A 141 -12.00 -10.97 -9.55
N THR A 142 -11.58 -9.88 -10.17
CA THR A 142 -10.17 -9.62 -10.46
C THR A 142 -9.35 -9.48 -9.18
N LEU A 143 -9.87 -8.73 -8.21
CA LEU A 143 -9.16 -8.54 -6.94
C LEU A 143 -9.03 -9.86 -6.17
N GLU A 144 -10.10 -10.66 -6.05
CA GLU A 144 -10.06 -11.96 -5.38
C GLU A 144 -9.08 -12.94 -6.03
N ARG A 145 -8.98 -12.93 -7.35
CA ARG A 145 -8.08 -13.81 -8.10
C ARG A 145 -6.62 -13.43 -7.96
N GLU A 146 -6.33 -12.12 -7.98
CA GLU A 146 -4.96 -11.60 -8.09
C GLU A 146 -4.38 -11.15 -6.73
N ALA A 147 -5.20 -10.96 -5.69
CA ALA A 147 -4.71 -10.52 -4.39
C ALA A 147 -3.84 -11.61 -3.75
N ASN A 148 -2.64 -11.20 -3.32
CA ASN A 148 -1.67 -12.07 -2.66
C ASN A 148 -1.37 -11.51 -1.28
N TYR A 149 -2.10 -12.03 -0.28
CA TYR A 149 -1.96 -11.59 1.10
C TYR A 149 -2.08 -12.74 2.08
N GLU A 150 -1.55 -12.53 3.28
CA GLU A 150 -1.67 -13.40 4.45
C GLU A 150 -2.10 -12.56 5.65
N LEU A 151 -2.81 -13.18 6.60
CA LEU A 151 -3.24 -12.56 7.85
C LEU A 151 -2.51 -13.20 9.04
N TYR A 152 -1.86 -12.36 9.84
CA TYR A 152 -1.11 -12.72 11.05
C TYR A 152 -1.75 -12.17 12.32
#